data_17300c2bb9cd384cb2c99f500348322a
#
_entry.id   17300c2bb9cd384cb2c99f500348322a
#
_cell.length_a   1.000
_cell.length_b   1.000
_cell.length_c   1.000
_cell.angle_alpha   90.00
_cell.angle_beta   90.00
_cell.angle_gamma   90.00
#
_symmetry.space_group_name_H-M   'P 1'
#
loop_
_entity.id
_entity.type
_entity.pdbx_description
1 polymer ?
#
loop_
_entity_poly.entity_id
_entity_poly.type
_entity_poly.pdbx_seq_one_letter_code
_entity_poly.pdbx_strand_id
1 'polypeptide(L)' 'MTNITQNSKERSVSNDTFLRLSEVAHRTSLGRSTILAWEKAGKFPKAVRLSANKRVWWSADVNNWIREKLEEA' A
#
# COMPACT_ATOMS: atom_id res chain seq x y z
N MET A 1 21.87 -3.45 -20.88
CA MET A 1 21.66 -3.08 -20.59
C MET A 1 20.92 -2.08 -20.65
N THR A 2 20.44 -1.85 -21.23
CA THR A 2 19.58 -1.06 -21.43
C THR A 2 18.67 -0.92 -20.47
N ASN A 3 18.41 -1.78 -19.85
CA ASN A 3 17.47 -1.72 -18.94
C ASN A 3 17.72 -0.76 -17.95
N ILE A 4 18.81 -0.32 -17.76
CA ILE A 4 19.09 0.59 -16.82
C ILE A 4 18.28 1.77 -16.86
N THR A 5 18.13 2.33 -17.96
CA THR A 5 17.38 3.47 -18.10
C THR A 5 16.02 3.27 -17.75
N GLN A 6 15.46 2.25 -18.17
CA GLN A 6 14.15 2.06 -17.88
C GLN A 6 14.07 1.77 -16.49
N ASN A 7 15.02 1.27 -15.91
CA ASN A 7 14.97 0.96 -14.59
C ASN A 7 14.79 2.10 -13.69
N SER A 8 15.17 3.26 -14.04
CA SER A 8 15.00 4.32 -13.15
C SER A 8 13.56 4.61 -12.94
N LYS A 9 12.71 4.49 -13.95
CA LYS A 9 11.36 4.67 -13.82
C LYS A 9 10.78 3.44 -13.28
N GLU A 10 11.21 2.34 -13.73
CA GLU A 10 10.66 1.13 -13.30
C GLU A 10 11.07 0.80 -11.91
N ARG A 11 12.18 1.29 -11.44
CA ARG A 11 12.59 0.97 -10.16
C ARG A 11 11.66 1.47 -9.13
N SER A 12 10.96 2.54 -9.38
CA SER A 12 10.03 3.05 -8.41
C SER A 12 8.86 2.11 -8.22
N VAL A 13 8.60 1.24 -9.17
CA VAL A 13 7.51 0.29 -9.00
C VAL A 13 7.99 -1.14 -9.03
N SER A 14 9.28 -1.39 -9.23
CA SER A 14 9.72 -2.75 -9.45
C SER A 14 9.55 -3.65 -8.24
N ASN A 15 9.67 -3.14 -7.05
CA ASN A 15 9.48 -3.94 -5.86
C ASN A 15 8.15 -3.70 -5.20
N ASP A 16 7.32 -2.90 -5.82
CA ASP A 16 6.02 -2.59 -5.24
C ASP A 16 4.92 -3.25 -6.04
N THR A 17 3.86 -3.57 -5.36
CA THR A 17 2.73 -4.21 -6.00
C THR A 17 1.46 -3.66 -5.41
N PHE A 18 0.35 -3.97 -6.04
CA PHE A 18 -0.94 -3.65 -5.48
C PHE A 18 -1.31 -4.77 -4.51
N LEU A 19 -1.87 -4.39 -3.40
CA LEU A 19 -2.26 -5.32 -2.35
C LEU A 19 -3.76 -5.28 -2.17
N ARG A 20 -4.35 -6.45 -2.01
CA ARG A 20 -5.77 -6.53 -1.73
C ARG A 20 -5.98 -6.28 -0.27
N LEU A 21 -7.20 -5.99 0.12
CA LEU A 21 -7.53 -5.74 1.51
C LEU A 21 -7.06 -6.87 2.42
N SER A 22 -7.22 -8.12 2.01
CA SER A 22 -6.79 -9.23 2.83
C SER A 22 -5.28 -9.22 3.03
N GLU A 23 -4.53 -8.80 2.02
CA GLU A 23 -3.08 -8.74 2.13
C GLU A 23 -2.64 -7.59 3.03
N VAL A 24 -3.35 -6.47 2.95
CA VAL A 24 -3.06 -5.33 3.79
C VAL A 24 -3.34 -5.71 5.24
N ALA A 25 -4.45 -6.38 5.48
CA ALA A 25 -4.81 -6.84 6.82
C ALA A 25 -3.73 -7.76 7.38
N HIS A 26 -3.23 -8.64 6.53
CA HIS A 26 -2.21 -9.58 6.97
C HIS A 26 -0.90 -8.84 7.30
N ARG A 27 -0.52 -7.88 6.48
CA ARG A 27 0.72 -7.16 6.71
C ARG A 27 0.69 -6.27 7.94
N THR A 28 -0.45 -5.70 8.25
CA THR A 28 -0.58 -4.75 9.33
C THR A 28 -1.13 -5.35 10.59
N SER A 29 -1.64 -6.58 10.51
CA SER A 29 -2.31 -7.25 11.63
C SER A 29 -3.57 -6.52 12.08
N LEU A 30 -4.12 -5.69 11.23
CA LEU A 30 -5.36 -5.00 11.54
C LEU A 30 -6.53 -5.75 10.93
N GLY A 31 -7.69 -5.62 11.52
CA GLY A 31 -8.88 -6.20 10.94
C GLY A 31 -9.31 -5.40 9.73
N ARG A 32 -10.04 -6.02 8.83
CA ARG A 32 -10.49 -5.36 7.61
C ARG A 32 -11.33 -4.14 7.90
N SER A 33 -12.24 -4.25 8.85
CA SER A 33 -13.12 -3.12 9.16
C SER A 33 -12.32 -1.97 9.75
N THR A 34 -11.27 -2.25 10.50
CA THR A 34 -10.43 -1.21 11.06
C THR A 34 -9.70 -0.48 9.94
N ILE A 35 -9.18 -1.21 8.97
CA ILE A 35 -8.48 -0.61 7.85
C ILE A 35 -9.42 0.34 7.11
N LEU A 36 -10.62 -0.12 6.82
CA LEU A 36 -11.56 0.70 6.09
C LEU A 36 -12.00 1.93 6.88
N ALA A 37 -12.20 1.75 8.18
CA ALA A 37 -12.58 2.87 9.02
C ALA A 37 -11.46 3.89 9.12
N TRP A 38 -10.22 3.44 9.26
CA TRP A 38 -9.09 4.33 9.37
C TRP A 38 -8.77 5.03 8.05
N GLU A 39 -8.98 4.32 6.95
CA GLU A 39 -8.81 4.94 5.65
C GLU A 39 -9.78 6.10 5.50
N LYS A 40 -11.03 5.88 5.89
CA LYS A 40 -12.04 6.88 5.76
C LYS A 40 -11.74 8.06 6.68
N ALA A 41 -11.16 7.79 7.84
CA ALA A 41 -10.83 8.84 8.80
C ALA A 41 -9.51 9.55 8.48
N GLY A 42 -8.84 9.14 7.42
CA GLY A 42 -7.57 9.76 7.05
C GLY A 42 -6.39 9.28 7.85
N LYS A 43 -6.53 8.15 8.55
CA LYS A 43 -5.47 7.60 9.37
C LYS A 43 -4.74 6.43 8.72
N PHE A 44 -5.13 6.07 7.54
CA PHE A 44 -4.51 4.96 6.82
C PHE A 44 -4.44 5.36 5.35
N PRO A 45 -3.48 4.83 4.59
CA PRO A 45 -3.34 5.19 3.18
C PRO A 45 -4.60 4.92 2.39
N LYS A 46 -4.89 5.75 1.43
CA LYS A 46 -6.07 5.59 0.63
C LYS A 46 -5.90 4.51 -0.41
N ALA A 47 -6.95 3.77 -0.63
CA ALA A 47 -6.95 2.72 -1.64
C ALA A 47 -6.92 3.33 -3.03
N VAL A 48 -6.38 2.59 -3.97
CA VAL A 48 -6.40 2.94 -5.37
C VAL A 48 -7.55 2.17 -6.00
N ARG A 49 -8.41 2.86 -6.71
CA ARG A 49 -9.54 2.18 -7.34
C ARG A 49 -9.15 1.76 -8.74
N LEU A 50 -9.02 0.48 -8.97
CA LEU A 50 -8.66 -0.02 -10.28
C LEU A 50 -9.90 -0.14 -11.17
N SER A 51 -11.04 -0.40 -10.57
CA SER A 51 -12.29 -0.46 -11.31
C SER A 51 -13.41 -0.19 -10.32
N ALA A 52 -14.63 -0.22 -10.77
CA ALA A 52 -15.77 0.07 -9.92
C ALA A 52 -15.79 -0.80 -8.68
N ASN A 53 -15.39 -2.04 -8.82
CA ASN A 53 -15.44 -2.97 -7.71
C ASN A 53 -14.11 -3.45 -7.21
N LYS A 54 -13.01 -2.80 -7.64
CA LYS A 54 -11.71 -3.30 -7.27
C LYS A 54 -10.89 -2.19 -6.65
N ARG A 55 -10.68 -2.29 -5.36
CA ARG A 55 -9.87 -1.34 -4.63
C ARG A 55 -8.66 -2.08 -4.07
N VAL A 56 -7.50 -1.50 -4.19
CA VAL A 56 -6.27 -2.10 -3.74
C VAL A 56 -5.42 -1.01 -3.11
N TRP A 57 -4.34 -1.38 -2.47
CA TRP A 57 -3.43 -0.43 -1.86
C TRP A 57 -2.05 -0.59 -2.48
N TRP A 58 -1.34 0.51 -2.63
CA TRP A 58 0.00 0.46 -3.17
C TRP A 58 0.93 0.04 -2.04
N SER A 59 1.77 -0.97 -2.30
CA SER A 59 2.58 -1.55 -1.23
C SER A 59 3.51 -0.54 -0.58
N ALA A 60 4.05 0.40 -1.35
CA ALA A 60 4.94 1.41 -0.78
C ALA A 60 4.21 2.26 0.24
N ASP A 61 2.95 2.59 -0.02
CA ASP A 61 2.17 3.41 0.90
C ASP A 61 1.95 2.66 2.21
N VAL A 62 1.64 1.38 2.11
CA VAL A 62 1.40 0.56 3.28
C VAL A 62 2.70 0.40 4.07
N ASN A 63 3.82 0.17 3.37
CA ASN A 63 5.11 0.02 4.02
C ASN A 63 5.54 1.30 4.73
N ASN A 64 5.28 2.45 4.12
CA ASN A 64 5.60 3.73 4.75
C ASN A 64 4.77 3.94 6.00
N TRP A 65 3.50 3.57 5.94
CA TRP A 65 2.63 3.70 7.10
C TRP A 65 3.14 2.82 8.24
N ILE A 66 3.55 1.59 7.92
CA ILE A 66 4.08 0.68 8.93
C ILE A 66 5.35 1.27 9.55
N ARG A 67 6.21 1.83 8.72
CA ARG A 67 7.44 2.43 9.21
C ARG A 67 7.16 3.59 10.14
N GLU A 68 6.18 4.41 9.80
CA GLU A 68 5.81 5.52 10.65
C GLU A 68 5.30 5.04 12.00
N LYS A 69 4.53 3.95 12.01
CA LYS A 69 4.03 3.43 13.27
C LYS A 69 5.16 2.87 14.12
N LEU A 70 6.14 2.26 13.49
CA LEU A 70 7.28 1.76 14.22
C LEU A 70 8.07 2.90 14.85
N GLU A 71 8.17 4.01 14.17
CA GLU A 71 8.90 5.15 14.68
C GLU A 71 8.14 5.84 15.79
N GLU A 72 6.84 5.78 15.78
CA GLU A 72 6.04 6.40 16.83
C GLU A 72 6.03 5.54 18.09
N ALA A 73 6.28 4.27 17.96
CA ALA A 73 6.19 3.36 19.09
C ALA A 73 7.41 3.48 20.10
#